data_164fa1f5b51178ecec6bb6ee9e15659d
#
_entry.id   164fa1f5b51178ecec6bb6ee9e15659d
#
_cell.length_a   1.000
_cell.length_b   1.000
_cell.length_c   1.000
_cell.angle_alpha   90.00
_cell.angle_beta   90.00
_cell.angle_gamma   90.00
#
_symmetry.space_group_name_H-M   'P 1'
#
loop_
_entity.id
_entity.type
_entity.pdbx_description
1 polymer ?
#
loop_
_entity_poly.entity_id
_entity_poly.type
_entity_poly.pdbx_seq_one_letter_code
_entity_poly.pdbx_strand_id
1 'polypeptide(L)'
;MHFDQARHVILASLKPVGEAERVPTPEALGRVAAEEVLAPEDLPRIPLSRVDGFAVRSSDAAQAAPGHPVRLRVGGTLRAGEAASARLEPGTVLAVATGAPLPAGADAVIPWEEAVILPRGSDVRSAQEVLLTCPARPGGHVFQPGDQARRGEVLLRPGDVVDLAALDTLLSQGIASLSVWRRPRVAILPTGSELVPWDAPEAAPHQARCSNAVLLARLVEQAGGVPVLLPIAPDDRGALRQAILQALERSPDLLVTTGGASHGPFDFTVAAVADLGEVLFADLAVSPGQGTAFGLVQGVPVLCLPGGALSARILFQVLGWPALRHLGGREHVLQPRVRARLTEGVRARPGTVRLLPACLRWDDSAGWLATPRHAREFHCPGQWEGLLFIQQDAQETAEAELWERP
;
A
#
# COMPACT_ATOMS: atom_id res chain seq x y z
N MET A 1 -8.61 -29.64 0.70
CA MET A 1 -9.44 -28.48 1.14
C MET A 1 -9.60 -27.51 -0.01
N HIS A 2 -10.76 -26.86 -0.17
CA HIS A 2 -10.94 -25.79 -1.17
C HIS A 2 -10.12 -24.55 -0.78
N PHE A 3 -9.63 -23.80 -1.79
CA PHE A 3 -8.74 -22.65 -1.60
C PHE A 3 -9.29 -21.59 -0.65
N ASP A 4 -10.56 -21.14 -0.83
CA ASP A 4 -11.15 -20.11 0.01
C ASP A 4 -11.37 -20.56 1.45
N GLN A 5 -11.68 -21.85 1.68
CA GLN A 5 -11.77 -22.43 3.02
C GLN A 5 -10.39 -22.43 3.71
N ALA A 6 -9.33 -22.80 2.99
CA ALA A 6 -7.98 -22.81 3.54
C ALA A 6 -7.55 -21.40 3.96
N ARG A 7 -7.81 -20.37 3.12
CA ARG A 7 -7.54 -18.99 3.47
C ARG A 7 -8.32 -18.53 4.70
N HIS A 8 -9.60 -18.93 4.80
CA HIS A 8 -10.41 -18.63 5.98
C HIS A 8 -9.83 -19.31 7.23
N VAL A 9 -9.46 -20.60 7.17
CA VAL A 9 -8.83 -21.33 8.28
C VAL A 9 -7.54 -20.63 8.73
N ILE A 10 -6.67 -20.25 7.78
CA ILE A 10 -5.45 -19.51 8.11
C ILE A 10 -5.80 -18.22 8.87
N LEU A 11 -6.62 -17.34 8.31
CA LEU A 11 -6.94 -16.05 8.91
C LEU A 11 -7.65 -16.18 10.27
N ALA A 12 -8.54 -17.15 10.43
CA ALA A 12 -9.23 -17.41 11.70
C ALA A 12 -8.30 -17.96 12.80
N SER A 13 -7.18 -18.58 12.41
CA SER A 13 -6.19 -19.14 13.35
C SER A 13 -5.13 -18.12 13.80
N LEU A 14 -5.10 -16.94 13.18
CA LEU A 14 -4.12 -15.91 13.47
C LEU A 14 -4.70 -14.84 14.39
N LYS A 15 -3.81 -14.20 15.13
CA LYS A 15 -4.11 -12.98 15.89
C LYS A 15 -3.08 -11.92 15.52
N PRO A 16 -3.47 -10.65 15.40
CA PRO A 16 -2.51 -9.56 15.25
C PRO A 16 -1.43 -9.64 16.35
N VAL A 17 -0.21 -9.24 16.01
CA VAL A 17 0.94 -9.33 16.93
C VAL A 17 0.75 -8.59 18.26
N GLY A 18 -0.18 -7.62 18.30
CA GLY A 18 -0.62 -6.98 19.56
C GLY A 18 0.41 -6.09 20.25
N GLU A 19 1.62 -5.99 19.71
CA GLU A 19 2.69 -5.14 20.22
C GLU A 19 2.83 -3.90 19.36
N ALA A 20 2.69 -2.72 20.00
CA ALA A 20 2.91 -1.44 19.33
C ALA A 20 4.32 -0.93 19.60
N GLU A 21 4.88 -0.23 18.63
CA GLU A 21 6.13 0.50 18.75
C GLU A 21 5.98 1.94 18.26
N ARG A 22 6.75 2.85 18.80
CA ARG A 22 6.73 4.25 18.40
C ARG A 22 7.82 4.51 17.38
N VAL A 23 7.45 5.03 16.21
CA VAL A 23 8.39 5.33 15.12
C VAL A 23 8.31 6.80 14.72
N PRO A 24 9.40 7.43 14.23
CA PRO A 24 9.36 8.74 13.60
C PRO A 24 8.38 8.73 12.41
N THR A 25 7.61 9.81 12.25
CA THR A 25 6.59 9.89 11.18
C THR A 25 7.15 9.60 9.77
N PRO A 26 8.34 10.08 9.36
CA PRO A 26 8.89 9.73 8.05
C PRO A 26 9.16 8.24 7.85
N GLU A 27 9.37 7.46 8.93
CA GLU A 27 9.62 6.01 8.90
C GLU A 27 8.32 5.19 8.96
N ALA A 28 7.19 5.88 9.14
CA ALA A 28 5.88 5.22 9.28
C ALA A 28 5.26 4.79 7.94
N LEU A 29 5.81 5.18 6.79
CA LEU A 29 5.27 4.78 5.49
C LEU A 29 5.14 3.26 5.37
N GLY A 30 3.94 2.78 4.99
CA GLY A 30 3.60 1.37 4.90
C GLY A 30 3.39 0.65 6.24
N ARG A 31 3.58 1.36 7.37
CA ARG A 31 3.26 0.84 8.72
C ARG A 31 1.76 0.89 8.97
N VAL A 32 1.30 0.16 9.96
CA VAL A 32 -0.12 0.10 10.35
C VAL A 32 -0.29 0.83 11.66
N ALA A 33 -1.19 1.80 11.71
CA ALA A 33 -1.49 2.56 12.92
C ALA A 33 -2.01 1.64 14.04
N ALA A 34 -1.48 1.79 15.24
CA ALA A 34 -1.89 1.02 16.41
C ALA A 34 -2.91 1.77 17.27
N GLU A 35 -3.00 3.08 17.11
CA GLU A 35 -3.92 3.96 17.82
C GLU A 35 -4.53 5.00 16.88
N GLU A 36 -5.63 5.60 17.32
CA GLU A 36 -6.27 6.71 16.62
C GLU A 36 -5.37 7.95 16.66
N VAL A 37 -5.19 8.60 15.50
CA VAL A 37 -4.42 9.84 15.36
C VAL A 37 -5.37 10.95 14.98
N LEU A 38 -5.44 11.98 15.82
CA LEU A 38 -6.29 13.16 15.61
C LEU A 38 -5.46 14.34 15.11
N ALA A 39 -6.07 15.19 14.29
CA ALA A 39 -5.49 16.46 13.88
C ALA A 39 -5.34 17.38 15.10
N PRO A 40 -4.11 17.83 15.45
CA PRO A 40 -3.89 18.70 16.60
C PRO A 40 -4.42 20.12 16.38
N GLU A 41 -4.59 20.53 15.12
CA GLU A 41 -5.00 21.89 14.75
C GLU A 41 -5.71 21.93 13.40
N ASP A 42 -6.35 23.07 13.10
CA ASP A 42 -6.89 23.33 11.77
C ASP A 42 -5.76 23.50 10.74
N LEU A 43 -5.93 22.92 9.56
CA LEU A 43 -5.02 23.09 8.43
C LEU A 43 -5.82 23.59 7.21
N PRO A 44 -5.49 24.77 6.64
CA PRO A 44 -4.61 25.78 7.22
C PRO A 44 -5.15 26.37 8.51
N ARG A 45 -4.27 27.02 9.31
CA ARG A 45 -4.63 27.66 10.59
C ARG A 45 -5.36 28.99 10.41
N ILE A 46 -5.11 29.66 9.30
CA ILE A 46 -5.63 30.99 8.93
C ILE A 46 -6.07 30.99 7.47
N PRO A 47 -6.92 31.92 7.03
CA PRO A 47 -7.28 32.02 5.63
C PRO A 47 -6.05 32.28 4.75
N LEU A 48 -5.87 31.48 3.68
CA LEU A 48 -4.76 31.58 2.73
C LEU A 48 -5.28 31.72 1.30
N SER A 49 -4.53 32.43 0.46
CA SER A 49 -4.82 32.49 -0.97
C SER A 49 -4.59 31.14 -1.65
N ARG A 50 -5.55 30.71 -2.48
CA ARG A 50 -5.43 29.49 -3.32
C ARG A 50 -4.65 29.74 -4.60
N VAL A 51 -4.53 31.00 -5.02
CA VAL A 51 -3.95 31.42 -6.30
C VAL A 51 -3.09 32.65 -6.14
N ASP A 52 -2.26 32.92 -7.10
CA ASP A 52 -1.63 34.23 -7.26
C ASP A 52 -2.69 35.21 -7.72
N GLY A 53 -2.84 36.37 -7.06
CA GLY A 53 -3.94 37.28 -7.33
C GLY A 53 -3.94 38.54 -6.49
N PHE A 54 -5.09 39.15 -6.39
CA PHE A 54 -5.36 40.33 -5.58
C PHE A 54 -6.35 39.99 -4.47
N ALA A 55 -5.91 40.08 -3.22
CA ALA A 55 -6.80 40.00 -2.06
C ALA A 55 -7.68 41.23 -2.03
N VAL A 56 -8.99 41.04 -1.94
CA VAL A 56 -9.99 42.06 -2.08
C VAL A 56 -11.09 41.90 -1.04
N ARG A 57 -11.76 42.96 -0.70
CA ARG A 57 -13.08 42.91 -0.07
C ARG A 57 -14.11 42.65 -1.17
N SER A 58 -14.82 41.57 -1.09
CA SER A 58 -15.83 41.19 -2.10
C SER A 58 -16.88 42.28 -2.32
N SER A 59 -17.22 43.03 -1.26
CA SER A 59 -18.11 44.18 -1.34
C SER A 59 -17.60 45.29 -2.26
N ASP A 60 -16.28 45.51 -2.35
CA ASP A 60 -15.68 46.55 -3.19
C ASP A 60 -15.66 46.15 -4.69
N ALA A 61 -15.74 44.86 -4.97
CA ALA A 61 -15.77 44.29 -6.34
C ALA A 61 -17.13 43.70 -6.75
N ALA A 62 -18.16 43.85 -5.94
CA ALA A 62 -19.45 43.24 -6.15
C ALA A 62 -20.13 43.61 -7.47
N GLN A 63 -19.88 44.80 -7.99
CA GLN A 63 -20.46 45.30 -9.23
C GLN A 63 -19.51 45.27 -10.43
N ALA A 64 -18.32 44.65 -10.26
CA ALA A 64 -17.36 44.56 -11.33
C ALA A 64 -17.89 43.71 -12.48
N ALA A 65 -17.79 44.20 -13.71
CA ALA A 65 -18.21 43.53 -14.95
C ALA A 65 -17.34 43.99 -16.11
N PRO A 66 -17.23 43.23 -17.19
CA PRO A 66 -16.43 43.62 -18.37
C PRO A 66 -16.78 44.99 -18.93
N GLY A 67 -18.05 45.42 -18.89
CA GLY A 67 -18.51 46.76 -19.30
C GLY A 67 -18.43 47.82 -18.20
N HIS A 68 -18.25 47.46 -16.95
CA HIS A 68 -18.20 48.35 -15.78
C HIS A 68 -17.11 47.87 -14.84
N PRO A 69 -15.83 48.00 -15.21
CA PRO A 69 -14.73 47.55 -14.35
C PRO A 69 -14.63 48.44 -13.09
N VAL A 70 -14.37 47.80 -11.97
CA VAL A 70 -14.09 48.49 -10.70
C VAL A 70 -12.61 48.74 -10.60
N ARG A 71 -12.24 50.02 -10.34
CA ARG A 71 -10.85 50.46 -10.14
C ARG A 71 -10.52 50.45 -8.65
N LEU A 72 -9.46 49.71 -8.28
CA LEU A 72 -8.97 49.63 -6.91
C LEU A 72 -7.47 49.93 -6.88
N ARG A 73 -7.00 50.55 -5.80
CA ARG A 73 -5.60 50.89 -5.58
C ARG A 73 -4.84 49.69 -5.02
N VAL A 74 -3.64 49.44 -5.51
CA VAL A 74 -2.75 48.41 -4.95
C VAL A 74 -2.02 49.00 -3.75
N GLY A 75 -2.30 48.47 -2.55
CA GLY A 75 -1.73 48.91 -1.27
C GLY A 75 -0.41 48.23 -0.92
N GLY A 76 0.02 47.24 -1.70
CA GLY A 76 1.26 46.50 -1.46
C GLY A 76 1.17 45.06 -1.93
N THR A 77 2.16 44.27 -1.51
CA THR A 77 2.26 42.82 -1.82
C THR A 77 2.38 42.00 -0.52
N LEU A 78 1.88 40.77 -0.52
CA LEU A 78 2.00 39.84 0.60
C LEU A 78 2.38 38.48 0.06
N ARG A 79 3.45 37.88 0.58
CA ARG A 79 4.00 36.60 0.14
C ARG A 79 3.62 35.46 1.09
N ALA A 80 3.69 34.25 0.61
CA ALA A 80 3.64 33.12 1.49
C ALA A 80 4.74 33.16 2.56
N GLY A 81 4.38 32.85 3.80
CA GLY A 81 5.28 32.93 4.96
C GLY A 81 5.42 34.29 5.60
N GLU A 82 4.88 35.36 5.00
CA GLU A 82 4.82 36.71 5.63
C GLU A 82 3.59 36.81 6.54
N ALA A 83 3.69 37.57 7.62
CA ALA A 83 2.53 37.85 8.46
C ALA A 83 1.67 38.95 7.82
N ALA A 84 0.35 38.73 7.74
CA ALA A 84 -0.59 39.74 7.30
C ALA A 84 -0.78 40.82 8.42
N SER A 85 0.14 41.71 8.56
CA SER A 85 0.12 42.76 9.62
C SER A 85 -0.79 43.94 9.27
N ALA A 86 -1.08 44.17 8.00
CA ALA A 86 -1.91 45.29 7.55
C ALA A 86 -3.37 44.87 7.36
N ARG A 87 -4.29 45.78 7.69
CA ARG A 87 -5.71 45.66 7.36
C ARG A 87 -5.94 46.20 5.94
N LEU A 88 -6.73 45.50 5.16
CA LEU A 88 -7.14 45.95 3.84
C LEU A 88 -8.18 47.09 3.96
N GLU A 89 -7.83 48.28 3.51
CA GLU A 89 -8.73 49.43 3.52
C GLU A 89 -9.75 49.37 2.37
N PRO A 90 -10.94 49.96 2.52
CA PRO A 90 -11.91 50.07 1.44
C PRO A 90 -11.29 50.70 0.18
N GLY A 91 -11.64 50.20 -1.00
CA GLY A 91 -11.14 50.66 -2.28
C GLY A 91 -9.67 50.29 -2.56
N THR A 92 -9.10 49.36 -1.78
CA THR A 92 -7.73 48.86 -1.99
C THR A 92 -7.69 47.36 -2.18
N VAL A 93 -6.61 46.87 -2.79
CA VAL A 93 -6.26 45.43 -2.91
C VAL A 93 -4.81 45.23 -2.46
N LEU A 94 -4.47 44.04 -2.05
CA LEU A 94 -3.08 43.58 -1.91
C LEU A 94 -2.77 42.51 -2.92
N ALA A 95 -1.65 42.63 -3.62
CA ALA A 95 -1.15 41.54 -4.45
C ALA A 95 -0.69 40.40 -3.56
N VAL A 96 -1.22 39.20 -3.75
CA VAL A 96 -0.94 38.01 -2.93
C VAL A 96 -0.42 36.85 -3.78
N ALA A 97 0.56 36.17 -3.25
CA ALA A 97 1.01 34.90 -3.82
C ALA A 97 0.15 33.73 -3.31
N THR A 98 0.14 32.63 -4.04
CA THR A 98 -0.45 31.37 -3.59
C THR A 98 0.14 30.98 -2.22
N GLY A 99 -0.72 30.62 -1.27
CA GLY A 99 -0.33 30.32 0.11
C GLY A 99 -0.05 31.54 1.01
N ALA A 100 -0.17 32.77 0.48
CA ALA A 100 -0.08 33.97 1.32
C ALA A 100 -1.32 34.08 2.23
N PRO A 101 -1.13 34.56 3.49
CA PRO A 101 -2.26 34.79 4.37
C PRO A 101 -3.14 35.94 3.84
N LEU A 102 -4.46 35.82 4.04
CA LEU A 102 -5.35 36.94 3.71
C LEU A 102 -5.20 38.06 4.75
N PRO A 103 -5.05 39.32 4.31
CA PRO A 103 -5.04 40.46 5.23
C PRO A 103 -6.42 40.62 5.88
N ALA A 104 -6.45 41.07 7.12
CA ALA A 104 -7.70 41.40 7.80
C ALA A 104 -8.54 42.38 6.96
N GLY A 105 -9.82 42.05 6.75
CA GLY A 105 -10.74 42.79 5.90
C GLY A 105 -10.87 42.30 4.47
N ALA A 106 -9.95 41.49 3.94
CA ALA A 106 -10.15 40.74 2.71
C ALA A 106 -10.95 39.48 2.99
N ASP A 107 -11.82 39.09 2.05
CA ASP A 107 -12.64 37.90 2.12
C ASP A 107 -12.64 37.10 0.80
N ALA A 108 -11.92 37.56 -0.23
CA ALA A 108 -11.76 36.93 -1.51
C ALA A 108 -10.40 37.22 -2.15
N VAL A 109 -10.03 36.42 -3.14
CA VAL A 109 -8.91 36.69 -4.04
C VAL A 109 -9.43 36.63 -5.48
N ILE A 110 -8.99 37.59 -6.29
CA ILE A 110 -9.22 37.58 -7.75
C ILE A 110 -7.90 37.21 -8.40
N PRO A 111 -7.86 36.14 -9.25
CA PRO A 111 -6.66 35.74 -9.98
C PRO A 111 -6.09 36.88 -10.83
N TRP A 112 -4.77 36.96 -11.01
CA TRP A 112 -4.14 38.02 -11.82
C TRP A 112 -4.66 38.06 -13.24
N GLU A 113 -5.02 36.92 -13.81
CA GLU A 113 -5.54 36.78 -15.15
C GLU A 113 -6.91 37.46 -15.34
N GLU A 114 -7.66 37.63 -14.25
CA GLU A 114 -8.97 38.30 -14.21
C GLU A 114 -8.92 39.78 -13.88
N ALA A 115 -7.71 40.33 -13.75
CA ALA A 115 -7.46 41.74 -13.42
C ALA A 115 -6.62 42.45 -14.48
N VAL A 116 -6.89 43.69 -14.74
CA VAL A 116 -6.05 44.55 -15.59
C VAL A 116 -5.18 45.45 -14.72
N ILE A 117 -3.87 45.24 -14.77
CA ILE A 117 -2.88 45.99 -13.99
C ILE A 117 -2.61 47.32 -14.66
N LEU A 118 -2.51 48.40 -13.85
CA LEU A 118 -2.21 49.73 -14.31
C LEU A 118 -0.95 50.29 -13.63
N PRO A 119 -0.07 51.03 -14.36
CA PRO A 119 -0.13 51.25 -15.83
C PRO A 119 -0.05 49.90 -16.60
N ARG A 120 -0.66 49.83 -17.78
CA ARG A 120 -0.63 48.63 -18.59
C ARG A 120 0.80 48.17 -18.90
N GLY A 121 1.08 46.89 -18.74
CA GLY A 121 2.40 46.32 -18.95
C GLY A 121 3.34 46.41 -17.73
N SER A 122 2.86 46.92 -16.61
CA SER A 122 3.59 46.87 -15.34
C SER A 122 3.61 45.45 -14.76
N ASP A 123 4.72 45.13 -14.06
CA ASP A 123 4.77 43.97 -13.19
C ASP A 123 3.80 44.16 -12.02
N VAL A 124 3.21 43.07 -11.52
CA VAL A 124 2.31 43.06 -10.36
C VAL A 124 2.94 43.80 -9.16
N ARG A 125 4.27 43.66 -8.97
CA ARG A 125 5.03 44.31 -7.90
C ARG A 125 5.13 45.84 -8.02
N SER A 126 4.96 46.38 -9.23
CA SER A 126 4.99 47.80 -9.53
C SER A 126 3.60 48.35 -9.83
N ALA A 127 2.56 47.55 -9.70
CA ALA A 127 1.19 47.92 -9.92
C ALA A 127 0.75 49.00 -8.95
N GLN A 128 0.15 50.07 -9.47
CA GLN A 128 -0.42 51.14 -8.64
C GLN A 128 -1.92 50.96 -8.47
N GLU A 129 -2.59 50.49 -9.49
CA GLU A 129 -4.02 50.24 -9.52
C GLU A 129 -4.34 48.98 -10.34
N VAL A 130 -5.50 48.43 -10.07
CA VAL A 130 -6.07 47.34 -10.87
C VAL A 130 -7.50 47.66 -11.27
N LEU A 131 -7.88 47.17 -12.45
CA LEU A 131 -9.26 47.16 -12.90
C LEU A 131 -9.75 45.71 -12.79
N LEU A 132 -10.77 45.50 -11.98
CA LEU A 132 -11.44 44.20 -11.83
C LEU A 132 -12.62 44.17 -12.78
N THR A 133 -12.68 43.12 -13.63
CA THR A 133 -13.69 42.94 -14.65
C THR A 133 -14.70 41.86 -14.31
N CYS A 134 -14.53 41.20 -13.17
CA CYS A 134 -15.41 40.19 -12.63
C CYS A 134 -15.73 40.49 -11.14
N PRO A 135 -16.92 40.12 -10.65
CA PRO A 135 -17.28 40.28 -9.26
C PRO A 135 -16.51 39.31 -8.36
N ALA A 136 -15.98 39.79 -7.26
CA ALA A 136 -15.44 38.89 -6.22
C ALA A 136 -16.59 38.26 -5.43
N ARG A 137 -16.51 36.97 -5.19
CA ARG A 137 -17.44 36.24 -4.32
C ARG A 137 -16.78 36.04 -2.96
N PRO A 138 -17.49 36.23 -1.83
CA PRO A 138 -16.97 35.89 -0.52
C PRO A 138 -16.43 34.46 -0.48
N GLY A 139 -15.22 34.26 0.03
CA GLY A 139 -14.54 32.96 0.04
C GLY A 139 -13.94 32.52 -1.30
N GLY A 140 -14.10 33.31 -2.37
CA GLY A 140 -13.56 33.00 -3.70
C GLY A 140 -12.04 32.88 -3.67
N HIS A 141 -11.48 31.78 -4.15
CA HIS A 141 -10.05 31.47 -4.20
C HIS A 141 -9.32 31.59 -2.84
N VAL A 142 -10.03 31.29 -1.74
CA VAL A 142 -9.48 31.30 -0.38
C VAL A 142 -9.58 29.91 0.23
N PHE A 143 -8.49 29.42 0.81
CA PHE A 143 -8.54 28.34 1.77
C PHE A 143 -9.02 28.88 3.10
N GLN A 144 -10.08 28.32 3.63
CA GLN A 144 -10.54 28.63 4.97
C GLN A 144 -9.81 27.77 6.02
N PRO A 145 -9.71 28.24 7.27
CA PRO A 145 -9.21 27.40 8.35
C PRO A 145 -9.93 26.05 8.40
N GLY A 146 -9.17 24.97 8.43
CA GLY A 146 -9.70 23.60 8.48
C GLY A 146 -10.19 23.01 7.14
N ASP A 147 -9.97 23.69 6.01
CA ASP A 147 -10.36 23.14 4.69
C ASP A 147 -9.61 21.85 4.31
N GLN A 148 -8.39 21.65 4.84
CA GLN A 148 -7.58 20.45 4.58
C GLN A 148 -7.69 19.43 5.72
N ALA A 149 -7.70 19.89 6.98
CA ALA A 149 -7.96 19.08 8.15
C ALA A 149 -8.47 19.96 9.29
N ARG A 150 -9.48 19.51 10.02
CA ARG A 150 -10.03 20.23 11.19
C ARG A 150 -9.44 19.68 12.47
N ARG A 151 -9.18 20.53 13.42
CA ARG A 151 -8.76 20.12 14.76
C ARG A 151 -9.71 19.08 15.35
N GLY A 152 -9.13 17.95 15.80
CA GLY A 152 -9.88 16.81 16.33
C GLY A 152 -10.45 15.86 15.26
N GLU A 153 -10.23 16.14 13.98
CA GLU A 153 -10.56 15.20 12.90
C GLU A 153 -9.67 13.95 12.98
N VAL A 154 -10.24 12.78 12.72
CA VAL A 154 -9.51 11.52 12.71
C VAL A 154 -8.70 11.43 11.41
N LEU A 155 -7.37 11.44 11.54
CA LEU A 155 -6.43 11.30 10.43
C LEU A 155 -6.11 9.83 10.14
N LEU A 156 -6.01 9.01 11.19
CA LEU A 156 -5.80 7.56 11.10
C LEU A 156 -6.60 6.85 12.19
N ARG A 157 -7.09 5.66 11.87
CA ARG A 157 -7.68 4.71 12.82
C ARG A 157 -6.73 3.54 13.06
N PRO A 158 -6.85 2.81 14.18
CA PRO A 158 -6.16 1.55 14.36
C PRO A 158 -6.47 0.61 13.18
N GLY A 159 -5.42 0.04 12.57
CA GLY A 159 -5.56 -0.81 11.38
C GLY A 159 -5.36 -0.10 10.03
N ASP A 160 -5.40 1.22 10.01
CA ASP A 160 -5.09 2.01 8.80
C ASP A 160 -3.60 1.89 8.45
N VAL A 161 -3.34 1.81 7.15
CA VAL A 161 -1.97 1.85 6.62
C VAL A 161 -1.57 3.30 6.36
N VAL A 162 -0.41 3.69 6.86
CA VAL A 162 0.16 5.00 6.55
C VAL A 162 0.63 4.99 5.10
N ASP A 163 -0.18 5.48 4.19
CA ASP A 163 0.17 5.71 2.80
C ASP A 163 0.81 7.11 2.61
N LEU A 164 1.14 7.47 1.37
CA LEU A 164 1.75 8.78 1.07
C LEU A 164 0.83 9.96 1.40
N ALA A 165 -0.48 9.82 1.22
CA ALA A 165 -1.43 10.88 1.52
C ALA A 165 -1.57 11.10 3.03
N ALA A 166 -1.67 10.01 3.78
CA ALA A 166 -1.65 10.06 5.24
C ALA A 166 -0.34 10.65 5.76
N LEU A 167 0.80 10.19 5.21
CA LEU A 167 2.11 10.70 5.60
C LEU A 167 2.24 12.20 5.38
N ASP A 168 1.81 12.71 4.22
CA ASP A 168 1.80 14.16 3.92
C ASP A 168 0.96 14.93 4.94
N THR A 169 -0.24 14.46 5.23
CA THR A 169 -1.13 15.09 6.22
C THR A 169 -0.52 15.11 7.62
N LEU A 170 0.05 13.99 8.07
CA LEU A 170 0.68 13.87 9.38
C LEU A 170 1.88 14.82 9.53
N LEU A 171 2.73 14.90 8.50
CA LEU A 171 3.88 15.81 8.46
C LEU A 171 3.42 17.28 8.44
N SER A 172 2.40 17.62 7.65
CA SER A 172 1.82 18.96 7.58
C SER A 172 1.19 19.38 8.91
N GLN A 173 0.67 18.42 9.69
CA GLN A 173 0.17 18.63 11.05
C GLN A 173 1.27 18.69 12.12
N GLY A 174 2.55 18.51 11.74
CA GLY A 174 3.67 18.53 12.68
C GLY A 174 3.72 17.33 13.63
N ILE A 175 3.06 16.23 13.29
CA ILE A 175 3.06 14.99 14.08
C ILE A 175 4.43 14.32 13.91
N ALA A 176 5.26 14.35 14.93
CA ALA A 176 6.66 13.91 14.86
C ALA A 176 6.84 12.39 14.91
N SER A 177 5.93 11.66 15.54
CA SER A 177 6.02 10.20 15.72
C SER A 177 4.65 9.58 15.87
N LEU A 178 4.53 8.30 15.48
CA LEU A 178 3.31 7.51 15.52
C LEU A 178 3.49 6.25 16.35
N SER A 179 2.41 5.77 16.95
CA SER A 179 2.29 4.41 17.48
C SER A 179 1.80 3.51 16.35
N VAL A 180 2.59 2.51 16.01
CA VAL A 180 2.29 1.57 14.91
C VAL A 180 2.46 0.14 15.40
N TRP A 181 1.74 -0.80 14.79
CA TRP A 181 1.96 -2.21 15.08
C TRP A 181 3.38 -2.64 14.67
N ARG A 182 4.05 -3.40 15.50
CA ARG A 182 5.32 -4.03 15.19
C ARG A 182 5.18 -4.91 13.94
N ARG A 183 6.21 -4.97 13.11
CA ARG A 183 6.22 -5.85 11.94
C ARG A 183 6.28 -7.32 12.35
N PRO A 184 5.42 -8.21 11.76
CA PRO A 184 5.47 -9.65 12.03
C PRO A 184 6.83 -10.25 11.64
N ARG A 185 7.36 -11.12 12.48
CA ARG A 185 8.60 -11.88 12.24
C ARG A 185 8.27 -13.21 11.60
N VAL A 186 8.85 -13.48 10.43
CA VAL A 186 8.58 -14.69 9.65
C VAL A 186 9.85 -15.52 9.56
N ALA A 187 9.88 -16.67 10.24
CA ALA A 187 10.94 -17.64 10.06
C ALA A 187 10.73 -18.40 8.74
N ILE A 188 11.78 -18.53 7.93
CA ILE A 188 11.75 -19.22 6.64
C ILE A 188 12.70 -20.41 6.72
N LEU A 189 12.15 -21.61 6.67
CA LEU A 189 12.87 -22.88 6.77
C LEU A 189 12.85 -23.59 5.42
N PRO A 190 13.91 -23.52 4.61
CA PRO A 190 14.02 -24.32 3.40
C PRO A 190 14.33 -25.79 3.76
N THR A 191 13.71 -26.71 3.04
CA THR A 191 13.92 -28.15 3.22
C THR A 191 14.22 -28.83 1.90
N GLY A 192 15.18 -29.75 1.90
CA GLY A 192 15.59 -30.50 0.73
C GLY A 192 17.05 -30.95 0.83
N SER A 193 17.28 -32.24 0.72
CA SER A 193 18.63 -32.84 0.76
C SER A 193 19.45 -32.51 -0.51
N GLU A 194 18.79 -32.10 -1.59
CA GLU A 194 19.40 -31.63 -2.83
C GLU A 194 19.86 -30.18 -2.75
N LEU A 195 19.43 -29.42 -1.73
CA LEU A 195 19.65 -27.98 -1.67
C LEU A 195 21.04 -27.62 -1.19
N VAL A 196 21.66 -26.66 -1.86
CA VAL A 196 22.85 -25.94 -1.42
C VAL A 196 22.55 -24.45 -1.27
N PRO A 197 23.33 -23.69 -0.49
CA PRO A 197 23.17 -22.23 -0.45
C PRO A 197 23.11 -21.60 -1.84
N TRP A 198 22.31 -20.57 -2.00
CA TRP A 198 22.11 -19.90 -3.30
C TRP A 198 23.42 -19.32 -3.87
N ASP A 199 24.33 -18.90 -2.99
CA ASP A 199 25.63 -18.31 -3.27
C ASP A 199 26.80 -19.32 -3.22
N ALA A 200 26.51 -20.62 -3.06
CA ALA A 200 27.54 -21.64 -3.09
C ALA A 200 28.38 -21.49 -4.39
N PRO A 201 29.72 -21.47 -4.30
CA PRO A 201 30.58 -21.28 -5.48
C PRO A 201 30.34 -22.34 -6.54
N GLU A 202 30.09 -23.59 -6.11
CA GLU A 202 29.81 -24.71 -6.99
C GLU A 202 28.56 -25.47 -6.50
N ALA A 203 27.84 -26.08 -7.41
CA ALA A 203 26.75 -27.02 -7.14
C ALA A 203 26.92 -28.22 -8.08
N ALA A 204 26.90 -29.42 -7.52
CA ALA A 204 26.93 -30.65 -8.32
C ALA A 204 25.70 -30.78 -9.22
N PRO A 205 25.73 -31.54 -10.32
CA PRO A 205 24.60 -31.67 -11.25
C PRO A 205 23.29 -32.16 -10.62
N HIS A 206 23.35 -32.86 -9.48
CA HIS A 206 22.18 -33.33 -8.72
C HIS A 206 21.75 -32.38 -7.61
N GLN A 207 22.44 -31.27 -7.40
CA GLN A 207 22.12 -30.27 -6.39
C GLN A 207 21.41 -29.07 -7.01
N ALA A 208 20.56 -28.44 -6.22
CA ALA A 208 19.83 -27.22 -6.58
C ALA A 208 20.18 -26.07 -5.61
N ARG A 209 20.31 -24.86 -6.12
CA ARG A 209 20.53 -23.67 -5.29
C ARG A 209 19.24 -23.27 -4.59
N CYS A 210 19.30 -23.02 -3.28
CA CYS A 210 18.18 -22.62 -2.46
C CYS A 210 17.74 -21.18 -2.77
N SER A 211 17.02 -20.97 -3.88
CA SER A 211 16.51 -19.65 -4.28
C SER A 211 15.20 -19.28 -3.57
N ASN A 212 14.39 -20.27 -3.18
CA ASN A 212 13.09 -20.05 -2.55
C ASN A 212 13.19 -19.24 -1.26
N ALA A 213 14.16 -19.54 -0.40
CA ALA A 213 14.31 -18.84 0.87
C ALA A 213 14.55 -17.33 0.67
N VAL A 214 15.42 -16.97 -0.28
CA VAL A 214 15.69 -15.56 -0.60
C VAL A 214 14.49 -14.88 -1.23
N LEU A 215 13.80 -15.56 -2.16
CA LEU A 215 12.59 -15.05 -2.79
C LEU A 215 11.48 -14.81 -1.75
N LEU A 216 11.24 -15.79 -0.88
CA LEU A 216 10.24 -15.67 0.19
C LEU A 216 10.59 -14.57 1.18
N ALA A 217 11.88 -14.37 1.50
CA ALA A 217 12.32 -13.24 2.34
C ALA A 217 11.93 -11.89 1.72
N ARG A 218 12.16 -11.70 0.42
CA ARG A 218 11.74 -10.46 -0.28
C ARG A 218 10.22 -10.30 -0.28
N LEU A 219 9.46 -11.38 -0.47
CA LEU A 219 8.00 -11.34 -0.40
C LEU A 219 7.48 -11.02 1.01
N VAL A 220 8.16 -11.50 2.05
CA VAL A 220 7.87 -11.14 3.45
C VAL A 220 8.08 -9.65 3.68
N GLU A 221 9.21 -9.09 3.22
CA GLU A 221 9.50 -7.66 3.34
C GLU A 221 8.46 -6.81 2.60
N GLN A 222 8.09 -7.19 1.38
CA GLN A 222 7.04 -6.52 0.59
C GLN A 222 5.67 -6.56 1.29
N ALA A 223 5.36 -7.65 1.99
CA ALA A 223 4.14 -7.78 2.78
C ALA A 223 4.17 -7.00 4.11
N GLY A 224 5.30 -6.36 4.44
CA GLY A 224 5.49 -5.60 5.66
C GLY A 224 6.00 -6.41 6.86
N GLY A 225 6.48 -7.64 6.64
CA GLY A 225 7.09 -8.49 7.68
C GLY A 225 8.61 -8.35 7.77
N VAL A 226 9.20 -9.01 8.76
CA VAL A 226 10.64 -9.14 8.97
C VAL A 226 11.04 -10.60 8.77
N PRO A 227 11.78 -10.95 7.69
CA PRO A 227 12.19 -12.33 7.44
C PRO A 227 13.35 -12.74 8.35
N VAL A 228 13.30 -13.99 8.81
CA VAL A 228 14.36 -14.68 9.56
C VAL A 228 14.72 -15.94 8.79
N LEU A 229 15.81 -15.90 8.02
CA LEU A 229 16.27 -17.05 7.25
C LEU A 229 16.92 -18.08 8.17
N LEU A 230 16.53 -19.34 7.99
CA LEU A 230 17.06 -20.49 8.72
C LEU A 230 17.96 -21.34 7.81
N PRO A 231 18.85 -22.16 8.39
CA PRO A 231 19.62 -23.12 7.63
C PRO A 231 18.74 -24.11 6.88
N ILE A 232 19.25 -24.66 5.78
CA ILE A 232 18.57 -25.72 5.00
C ILE A 232 18.47 -26.98 5.85
N ALA A 233 17.26 -27.51 6.02
CA ALA A 233 17.03 -28.79 6.70
C ALA A 233 17.04 -29.94 5.68
N PRO A 234 17.66 -31.07 5.99
CA PRO A 234 17.61 -32.26 5.13
C PRO A 234 16.23 -32.93 5.19
N ASP A 235 15.93 -33.77 4.19
CA ASP A 235 14.70 -34.56 4.12
C ASP A 235 14.75 -35.76 5.09
N ASP A 236 14.82 -35.44 6.38
CA ASP A 236 14.78 -36.38 7.49
C ASP A 236 13.78 -35.89 8.55
N ARG A 237 12.85 -36.76 8.96
CA ARG A 237 11.77 -36.40 9.90
C ARG A 237 12.28 -35.90 11.23
N GLY A 238 13.37 -36.48 11.75
CA GLY A 238 13.99 -36.08 13.03
C GLY A 238 14.68 -34.74 12.92
N ALA A 239 15.46 -34.55 11.85
CA ALA A 239 16.12 -33.26 11.56
C ALA A 239 15.13 -32.13 11.33
N LEU A 240 14.04 -32.38 10.59
CA LEU A 240 12.97 -31.39 10.38
C LEU A 240 12.27 -31.00 11.67
N ARG A 241 11.97 -31.97 12.56
CA ARG A 241 11.41 -31.67 13.89
C ARG A 241 12.34 -30.76 14.69
N GLN A 242 13.64 -31.06 14.72
CA GLN A 242 14.62 -30.23 15.40
C GLN A 242 14.71 -28.82 14.78
N ALA A 243 14.74 -28.73 13.45
CA ALA A 243 14.80 -27.45 12.75
C ALA A 243 13.56 -26.59 13.03
N ILE A 244 12.36 -27.21 13.07
CA ILE A 244 11.12 -26.51 13.45
C ILE A 244 11.23 -25.99 14.89
N LEU A 245 11.66 -26.80 15.86
CA LEU A 245 11.81 -26.37 17.25
C LEU A 245 12.82 -25.23 17.40
N GLN A 246 13.97 -25.31 16.71
CA GLN A 246 14.96 -24.22 16.66
C GLN A 246 14.42 -22.96 16.01
N ALA A 247 13.53 -23.10 15.00
CA ALA A 247 12.83 -21.96 14.41
C ALA A 247 11.96 -21.25 15.44
N LEU A 248 11.25 -22.00 16.30
CA LEU A 248 10.38 -21.45 17.34
C LEU A 248 11.15 -20.71 18.44
N GLU A 249 12.40 -21.10 18.73
CA GLU A 249 13.28 -20.37 19.66
C GLU A 249 13.58 -18.93 19.21
N ARG A 250 13.42 -18.63 17.91
CA ARG A 250 13.53 -17.27 17.37
C ARG A 250 12.27 -16.42 17.59
N SER A 251 11.24 -16.98 18.25
CA SER A 251 9.95 -16.35 18.52
C SER A 251 9.33 -15.73 17.24
N PRO A 252 9.12 -16.51 16.17
CA PRO A 252 8.45 -16.03 14.97
C PRO A 252 6.94 -15.92 15.19
N ASP A 253 6.30 -14.98 14.48
CA ASP A 253 4.85 -14.87 14.43
C ASP A 253 4.25 -15.81 13.36
N LEU A 254 5.09 -16.26 12.42
CA LEU A 254 4.76 -17.23 11.38
C LEU A 254 6.02 -18.01 11.00
N LEU A 255 5.92 -19.32 10.92
CA LEU A 255 6.95 -20.17 10.30
C LEU A 255 6.49 -20.54 8.90
N VAL A 256 7.35 -20.34 7.90
CA VAL A 256 7.12 -20.78 6.52
C VAL A 256 8.17 -21.81 6.17
N THR A 257 7.73 -23.01 5.79
CA THR A 257 8.62 -24.04 5.23
C THR A 257 8.50 -24.09 3.71
N THR A 258 9.53 -24.48 3.00
CA THR A 258 9.49 -24.68 1.55
C THR A 258 10.24 -25.93 1.15
N GLY A 259 9.51 -26.89 0.61
CA GLY A 259 9.95 -28.26 0.30
C GLY A 259 9.33 -29.31 1.22
N GLY A 260 9.41 -30.58 0.84
CA GLY A 260 8.96 -31.72 1.64
C GLY A 260 7.49 -31.72 2.06
N ALA A 261 6.61 -30.99 1.35
CA ALA A 261 5.21 -30.80 1.71
C ALA A 261 4.22 -31.58 0.80
N SER A 262 4.71 -32.40 -0.14
CA SER A 262 3.87 -33.19 -1.03
C SER A 262 3.65 -34.62 -0.49
N HIS A 263 3.25 -35.55 -1.35
CA HIS A 263 2.94 -36.97 -0.98
C HIS A 263 4.07 -37.94 -1.35
N GLY A 264 5.26 -37.43 -1.62
CA GLY A 264 6.40 -38.26 -1.94
C GLY A 264 6.89 -39.04 -0.70
N PRO A 265 7.60 -40.12 -0.91
CA PRO A 265 8.14 -40.94 0.19
C PRO A 265 9.18 -40.22 1.05
N PHE A 266 9.64 -39.08 0.59
CA PHE A 266 10.61 -38.20 1.27
C PHE A 266 10.02 -36.88 1.74
N ASP A 267 8.70 -36.68 1.64
CA ASP A 267 8.00 -35.47 2.05
C ASP A 267 7.61 -35.56 3.53
N PHE A 268 8.53 -35.16 4.42
CA PHE A 268 8.37 -35.32 5.88
C PHE A 268 7.90 -34.03 6.59
N THR A 269 7.79 -32.91 5.91
CA THR A 269 7.50 -31.60 6.55
C THR A 269 6.14 -31.62 7.25
N VAL A 270 5.08 -32.08 6.58
CA VAL A 270 3.72 -32.14 7.17
C VAL A 270 3.68 -33.12 8.35
N ALA A 271 4.37 -34.26 8.23
CA ALA A 271 4.47 -35.25 9.29
C ALA A 271 5.24 -34.69 10.50
N ALA A 272 6.32 -33.92 10.29
CA ALA A 272 7.06 -33.28 11.36
C ALA A 272 6.21 -32.22 12.10
N VAL A 273 5.39 -31.46 11.38
CA VAL A 273 4.41 -30.53 11.97
C VAL A 273 3.37 -31.29 12.80
N ALA A 274 2.82 -32.40 12.27
CA ALA A 274 1.84 -33.24 12.98
C ALA A 274 2.41 -33.85 14.27
N ASP A 275 3.71 -34.17 14.31
CA ASP A 275 4.40 -34.70 15.50
C ASP A 275 4.55 -33.64 16.61
N LEU A 276 4.62 -32.38 16.26
CA LEU A 276 4.94 -31.26 17.17
C LEU A 276 3.72 -30.43 17.53
N GLY A 277 2.61 -30.59 16.81
CA GLY A 277 1.43 -29.77 16.97
C GLY A 277 0.22 -30.31 16.22
N GLU A 278 -0.58 -29.41 15.65
CA GLU A 278 -1.81 -29.70 14.93
C GLU A 278 -1.72 -29.27 13.47
N VAL A 279 -2.11 -30.16 12.55
CA VAL A 279 -2.27 -29.85 11.13
C VAL A 279 -3.75 -29.53 10.89
N LEU A 280 -4.05 -28.28 10.58
CA LEU A 280 -5.41 -27.80 10.33
C LEU A 280 -5.90 -28.17 8.94
N PHE A 281 -4.98 -28.18 7.98
CA PHE A 281 -5.22 -28.81 6.68
C PHE A 281 -3.90 -29.25 6.04
N ALA A 282 -4.01 -30.32 5.23
CA ALA A 282 -3.01 -30.71 4.25
C ALA A 282 -3.76 -30.84 2.92
N ASP A 283 -3.07 -30.57 1.82
CA ASP A 283 -3.60 -30.59 0.46
C ASP A 283 -4.69 -29.57 0.14
N LEU A 284 -4.32 -28.72 -0.79
CA LEU A 284 -5.23 -27.77 -1.38
C LEU A 284 -5.73 -28.22 -2.74
N ALA A 285 -6.99 -27.96 -3.01
CA ALA A 285 -7.58 -28.10 -4.33
C ALA A 285 -7.15 -26.95 -5.27
N VAL A 286 -5.83 -26.82 -5.47
CA VAL A 286 -5.21 -25.80 -6.33
C VAL A 286 -4.20 -26.41 -7.30
N SER A 287 -3.90 -25.69 -8.35
CA SER A 287 -2.83 -26.02 -9.30
C SER A 287 -2.18 -24.74 -9.82
N PRO A 288 -0.85 -24.54 -9.63
CA PRO A 288 0.09 -25.41 -8.92
C PRO A 288 -0.05 -25.32 -7.40
N GLY A 289 0.54 -26.29 -6.67
CA GLY A 289 0.73 -26.19 -5.23
C GLY A 289 -0.21 -27.02 -4.36
N GLN A 290 -0.73 -28.13 -4.89
CA GLN A 290 -1.62 -29.05 -4.17
C GLN A 290 -1.10 -29.44 -2.78
N GLY A 291 0.19 -29.77 -2.64
CA GLY A 291 0.82 -30.20 -1.37
C GLY A 291 1.06 -29.08 -0.36
N THR A 292 0.24 -28.02 -0.37
CA THR A 292 0.32 -26.96 0.65
C THR A 292 -0.42 -27.37 1.90
N ALA A 293 0.19 -27.18 3.07
CA ALA A 293 -0.41 -27.46 4.35
C ALA A 293 -0.29 -26.28 5.32
N PHE A 294 -1.14 -26.28 6.35
CA PHE A 294 -1.10 -25.29 7.41
C PHE A 294 -1.42 -25.94 8.75
N GLY A 295 -0.71 -25.52 9.79
CA GLY A 295 -0.89 -26.04 11.13
C GLY A 295 -0.40 -25.09 12.20
N LEU A 296 -0.44 -25.55 13.45
CA LEU A 296 0.03 -24.83 14.63
C LEU A 296 1.04 -25.71 15.38
N VAL A 297 2.20 -25.17 15.70
CA VAL A 297 3.18 -25.84 16.56
C VAL A 297 3.45 -24.95 17.76
N GLN A 298 3.10 -25.42 18.96
CA GLN A 298 3.18 -24.63 20.19
C GLN A 298 2.47 -23.26 20.09
N GLY A 299 1.36 -23.21 19.34
CA GLY A 299 0.60 -21.98 19.10
C GLY A 299 1.16 -21.06 17.99
N VAL A 300 2.35 -21.37 17.45
CA VAL A 300 2.91 -20.63 16.30
C VAL A 300 2.35 -21.20 15.00
N PRO A 301 1.79 -20.38 14.10
CA PRO A 301 1.29 -20.81 12.80
C PRO A 301 2.45 -21.26 11.90
N VAL A 302 2.24 -22.37 11.18
CA VAL A 302 3.21 -22.97 10.26
C VAL A 302 2.55 -23.14 8.89
N LEU A 303 3.07 -22.43 7.88
CA LEU A 303 2.64 -22.54 6.49
C LEU A 303 3.66 -23.38 5.71
N CYS A 304 3.27 -24.58 5.29
CA CYS A 304 4.11 -25.50 4.52
C CYS A 304 3.86 -25.28 3.02
N LEU A 305 4.88 -24.79 2.32
CA LEU A 305 4.82 -24.50 0.90
C LEU A 305 5.56 -25.57 0.08
N PRO A 306 5.15 -25.84 -1.16
CA PRO A 306 5.86 -26.74 -2.06
C PRO A 306 7.28 -26.28 -2.37
N GLY A 307 8.18 -27.21 -2.74
CA GLY A 307 9.55 -26.92 -3.14
C GLY A 307 9.70 -26.18 -4.48
N GLY A 308 8.71 -26.30 -5.38
CA GLY A 308 8.74 -25.61 -6.68
C GLY A 308 8.65 -24.08 -6.53
N ALA A 309 9.63 -23.33 -7.03
CA ALA A 309 9.75 -21.89 -6.83
C ALA A 309 8.50 -21.08 -7.24
N LEU A 310 7.90 -21.43 -8.38
CA LEU A 310 6.65 -20.80 -8.83
C LEU A 310 5.49 -21.05 -7.87
N SER A 311 5.32 -22.31 -7.47
CA SER A 311 4.24 -22.70 -6.55
C SER A 311 4.40 -22.03 -5.20
N ALA A 312 5.61 -22.04 -4.63
CA ALA A 312 5.92 -21.40 -3.36
C ALA A 312 5.63 -19.89 -3.42
N ARG A 313 6.05 -19.21 -4.49
CA ARG A 313 5.78 -17.79 -4.70
C ARG A 313 4.28 -17.49 -4.77
N ILE A 314 3.54 -18.18 -5.65
CA ILE A 314 2.11 -17.95 -5.83
C ILE A 314 1.36 -18.17 -4.53
N LEU A 315 1.61 -19.32 -3.86
CA LEU A 315 0.89 -19.66 -2.64
C LEU A 315 1.25 -18.78 -1.47
N PHE A 316 2.50 -18.32 -1.39
CA PHE A 316 2.86 -17.31 -0.39
C PHE A 316 2.11 -15.98 -0.65
N GLN A 317 1.99 -15.54 -1.90
CA GLN A 317 1.28 -14.30 -2.22
C GLN A 317 -0.23 -14.40 -1.91
N VAL A 318 -0.87 -15.53 -2.19
CA VAL A 318 -2.33 -15.66 -1.99
C VAL A 318 -2.75 -16.15 -0.59
N LEU A 319 -1.85 -16.76 0.18
CA LEU A 319 -2.09 -17.26 1.53
C LEU A 319 -1.20 -16.57 2.57
N GLY A 320 0.10 -16.48 2.33
CA GLY A 320 1.08 -15.90 3.23
C GLY A 320 0.95 -14.39 3.37
N TRP A 321 0.75 -13.65 2.27
CA TRP A 321 0.55 -12.19 2.33
C TRP A 321 -0.68 -11.78 3.15
N PRO A 322 -1.89 -12.34 2.89
CA PRO A 322 -3.03 -12.07 3.75
C PRO A 322 -2.76 -12.41 5.22
N ALA A 323 -2.08 -13.52 5.48
CA ALA A 323 -1.68 -13.92 6.83
C ALA A 323 -0.76 -12.88 7.49
N LEU A 324 0.27 -12.42 6.78
CA LEU A 324 1.17 -11.38 7.29
C LEU A 324 0.48 -10.04 7.52
N ARG A 325 -0.36 -9.63 6.59
CA ARG A 325 -1.14 -8.39 6.72
C ARG A 325 -2.06 -8.46 7.93
N HIS A 326 -2.70 -9.61 8.17
CA HIS A 326 -3.53 -9.82 9.35
C HIS A 326 -2.71 -9.80 10.64
N LEU A 327 -1.57 -10.51 10.68
CA LEU A 327 -0.63 -10.46 11.80
C LEU A 327 -0.13 -9.04 12.08
N GLY A 328 0.12 -8.24 11.03
CA GLY A 328 0.52 -6.84 11.12
C GLY A 328 -0.60 -5.87 11.49
N GLY A 329 -1.82 -6.36 11.77
CA GLY A 329 -2.94 -5.55 12.22
C GLY A 329 -3.68 -4.77 11.12
N ARG A 330 -3.51 -5.10 9.83
CA ARG A 330 -4.27 -4.45 8.75
C ARG A 330 -5.72 -4.90 8.78
N GLU A 331 -6.64 -3.97 8.57
CA GLU A 331 -8.07 -4.26 8.44
C GLU A 331 -8.36 -4.98 7.12
N HIS A 332 -7.81 -4.48 6.02
CA HIS A 332 -7.97 -5.07 4.69
C HIS A 332 -6.74 -5.88 4.29
N VAL A 333 -6.87 -7.20 4.36
CA VAL A 333 -5.74 -8.13 4.15
C VAL A 333 -5.68 -8.71 2.73
N LEU A 334 -6.80 -8.74 2.01
CA LEU A 334 -6.88 -9.32 0.67
C LEU A 334 -6.54 -8.31 -0.42
N GLN A 335 -5.94 -8.78 -1.49
CA GLN A 335 -5.74 -7.98 -2.69
C GLN A 335 -7.07 -7.79 -3.43
N PRO A 336 -7.26 -6.64 -4.11
CA PRO A 336 -8.44 -6.41 -4.92
C PRO A 336 -8.48 -7.38 -6.11
N ARG A 337 -9.68 -7.83 -6.44
CA ARG A 337 -9.93 -8.65 -7.63
C ARG A 337 -10.74 -7.87 -8.64
N VAL A 338 -10.40 -8.09 -9.90
CA VAL A 338 -11.12 -7.53 -11.04
C VAL A 338 -11.56 -8.66 -11.98
N ARG A 339 -12.65 -8.44 -12.69
CA ARG A 339 -13.03 -9.33 -13.78
C ARG A 339 -12.27 -8.91 -15.03
N ALA A 340 -11.47 -9.82 -15.59
CA ALA A 340 -10.67 -9.58 -16.77
C ALA A 340 -11.14 -10.45 -17.94
N ARG A 341 -11.10 -9.90 -19.15
CA ARG A 341 -11.28 -10.65 -20.38
C ARG A 341 -9.98 -11.38 -20.71
N LEU A 342 -10.06 -12.67 -21.00
CA LEU A 342 -8.92 -13.48 -21.37
C LEU A 342 -8.56 -13.27 -22.85
N THR A 343 -7.27 -13.14 -23.14
CA THR A 343 -6.77 -13.12 -24.53
C THR A 343 -6.74 -14.51 -25.16
N GLU A 344 -6.76 -15.57 -24.33
CA GLU A 344 -6.87 -16.97 -24.73
C GLU A 344 -7.61 -17.77 -23.66
N GLY A 345 -8.27 -18.84 -24.06
CA GLY A 345 -8.99 -19.71 -23.12
C GLY A 345 -8.05 -20.51 -22.20
N VAL A 346 -8.44 -20.66 -20.95
CA VAL A 346 -7.69 -21.40 -19.93
C VAL A 346 -8.51 -22.58 -19.44
N ARG A 347 -7.90 -23.78 -19.46
CA ARG A 347 -8.53 -25.00 -18.90
C ARG A 347 -8.17 -25.16 -17.44
N ALA A 348 -9.11 -25.60 -16.63
CA ALA A 348 -8.92 -26.00 -15.24
C ALA A 348 -9.38 -27.44 -15.00
N ARG A 349 -8.79 -28.08 -14.01
CA ARG A 349 -9.28 -29.42 -13.60
C ARG A 349 -10.55 -29.24 -12.75
N PRO A 350 -11.60 -30.02 -12.96
CA PRO A 350 -12.79 -30.00 -12.12
C PRO A 350 -12.43 -30.12 -10.63
N GLY A 351 -13.05 -29.30 -9.78
CA GLY A 351 -12.83 -29.32 -8.34
C GLY A 351 -11.52 -28.69 -7.86
N THR A 352 -10.71 -28.11 -8.77
CA THR A 352 -9.47 -27.39 -8.40
C THR A 352 -9.50 -25.95 -8.89
N VAL A 353 -8.87 -25.04 -8.14
CA VAL A 353 -8.61 -23.67 -8.58
C VAL A 353 -7.25 -23.61 -9.28
N ARG A 354 -7.24 -23.29 -10.55
CA ARG A 354 -5.99 -23.06 -11.26
C ARG A 354 -5.53 -21.61 -11.01
N LEU A 355 -4.35 -21.49 -10.41
CA LEU A 355 -3.69 -20.21 -10.13
C LEU A 355 -2.68 -19.95 -11.24
N LEU A 356 -2.93 -18.96 -12.08
CA LEU A 356 -2.12 -18.72 -13.27
C LEU A 356 -1.67 -17.26 -13.34
N PRO A 357 -0.36 -16.99 -13.30
CA PRO A 357 0.15 -15.64 -13.51
C PRO A 357 -0.30 -15.05 -14.84
N ALA A 358 -0.56 -13.76 -14.88
CA ALA A 358 -0.99 -13.07 -16.08
C ALA A 358 -0.41 -11.65 -16.17
N CYS A 359 -0.26 -11.18 -17.42
CA CYS A 359 -0.14 -9.77 -17.69
C CYS A 359 -1.52 -9.14 -17.73
N LEU A 360 -1.72 -8.08 -16.99
CA LEU A 360 -2.96 -7.32 -16.95
C LEU A 360 -2.77 -5.97 -17.62
N ARG A 361 -3.66 -5.61 -18.50
CA ARG A 361 -3.68 -4.28 -19.13
C ARG A 361 -5.10 -3.75 -19.21
N TRP A 362 -5.24 -2.45 -19.13
CA TRP A 362 -6.50 -1.78 -19.41
C TRP A 362 -6.65 -1.54 -20.90
N ASP A 363 -7.84 -1.78 -21.42
CA ASP A 363 -8.27 -1.48 -22.79
C ASP A 363 -9.55 -0.67 -22.71
N ASP A 364 -9.59 0.50 -23.37
CA ASP A 364 -10.70 1.44 -23.26
C ASP A 364 -12.04 0.87 -23.78
N SER A 365 -12.00 -0.12 -24.66
CA SER A 365 -13.20 -0.77 -25.22
C SER A 365 -13.62 -2.05 -24.50
N ALA A 366 -12.65 -2.79 -23.96
CA ALA A 366 -12.85 -4.13 -23.40
C ALA A 366 -12.67 -4.21 -21.87
N GLY A 367 -12.21 -3.12 -21.23
CA GLY A 367 -11.87 -3.11 -19.80
C GLY A 367 -10.57 -3.85 -19.52
N TRP A 368 -10.47 -4.56 -18.38
CA TRP A 368 -9.30 -5.34 -18.06
C TRP A 368 -9.12 -6.51 -19.03
N LEU A 369 -7.94 -6.59 -19.65
CA LEU A 369 -7.48 -7.71 -20.45
C LEU A 369 -6.41 -8.47 -19.70
N ALA A 370 -6.52 -9.80 -19.65
CA ALA A 370 -5.56 -10.69 -19.04
C ALA A 370 -4.97 -11.63 -20.06
N THR A 371 -3.64 -11.59 -20.20
CA THR A 371 -2.88 -12.56 -21.00
C THR A 371 -2.26 -13.59 -20.06
N PRO A 372 -2.76 -14.83 -20.05
CA PRO A 372 -2.20 -15.88 -19.21
C PRO A 372 -0.73 -16.14 -19.54
N ARG A 373 0.06 -16.50 -18.53
CA ARG A 373 1.46 -16.89 -18.69
C ARG A 373 1.64 -18.38 -18.41
N HIS A 374 2.29 -19.08 -19.31
CA HIS A 374 2.54 -20.51 -19.18
C HIS A 374 3.93 -20.81 -18.58
N ALA A 375 4.11 -21.99 -18.02
CA ALA A 375 5.28 -22.38 -17.21
C ALA A 375 6.65 -22.08 -17.86
N ARG A 376 6.77 -22.11 -19.17
CA ARG A 376 8.02 -21.82 -19.89
C ARG A 376 8.41 -20.34 -19.88
N GLU A 377 7.48 -19.44 -19.52
CA GLU A 377 7.65 -17.99 -19.55
C GLU A 377 7.93 -17.41 -18.15
N PHE A 378 7.96 -18.24 -17.11
CA PHE A 378 8.10 -17.82 -15.73
C PHE A 378 9.48 -17.24 -15.36
N HIS A 379 10.47 -17.46 -16.20
CA HIS A 379 11.81 -16.93 -16.02
C HIS A 379 12.00 -15.56 -16.69
N CYS A 380 10.97 -15.01 -17.36
CA CYS A 380 11.05 -13.71 -18.00
C CYS A 380 10.81 -12.59 -16.97
N PRO A 381 11.78 -11.69 -16.73
CA PRO A 381 11.61 -10.59 -15.80
C PRO A 381 10.46 -9.63 -16.19
N GLY A 382 9.73 -9.13 -15.19
CA GLY A 382 8.84 -7.98 -15.36
C GLY A 382 7.49 -8.22 -16.03
N GLN A 383 7.02 -9.48 -16.15
CA GLN A 383 5.87 -9.76 -17.00
C GLN A 383 4.59 -10.22 -16.28
N TRP A 384 4.50 -10.09 -14.95
CA TRP A 384 3.29 -10.48 -14.22
C TRP A 384 2.76 -9.31 -13.42
N GLU A 385 1.53 -8.95 -13.68
CA GLU A 385 0.86 -7.86 -12.99
C GLU A 385 -0.33 -8.35 -12.18
N GLY A 386 -0.61 -9.66 -12.25
CA GLY A 386 -1.68 -10.28 -11.49
C GLY A 386 -1.71 -11.79 -11.56
N LEU A 387 -2.66 -12.36 -10.86
CA LEU A 387 -2.93 -13.80 -10.78
C LEU A 387 -4.37 -14.09 -11.14
N LEU A 388 -4.58 -14.98 -12.11
CA LEU A 388 -5.90 -15.49 -12.49
C LEU A 388 -6.32 -16.63 -11.57
N PHE A 389 -7.60 -16.63 -11.18
CA PHE A 389 -8.27 -17.67 -10.43
C PHE A 389 -9.28 -18.38 -11.33
N ILE A 390 -8.92 -19.54 -11.83
CA ILE A 390 -9.74 -20.31 -12.79
C ILE A 390 -10.31 -21.52 -12.06
N GLN A 391 -11.61 -21.51 -11.79
CA GLN A 391 -12.31 -22.60 -11.08
C GLN A 391 -12.90 -23.65 -12.03
N GLN A 392 -13.17 -23.26 -13.27
CA GLN A 392 -13.66 -24.11 -14.36
C GLN A 392 -13.06 -23.61 -15.67
N ASP A 393 -13.20 -24.37 -16.74
CA ASP A 393 -12.70 -23.91 -18.04
C ASP A 393 -13.24 -22.53 -18.37
N ALA A 394 -12.35 -21.56 -18.53
CA ALA A 394 -12.66 -20.18 -18.82
C ALA A 394 -12.23 -19.83 -20.25
N GLN A 395 -13.19 -19.46 -21.09
CA GLN A 395 -12.93 -19.12 -22.49
C GLN A 395 -12.79 -17.61 -22.70
N GLU A 396 -13.59 -16.81 -21.98
CA GLU A 396 -13.70 -15.37 -22.25
C GLU A 396 -13.30 -14.50 -21.08
N THR A 397 -13.66 -14.87 -19.86
CA THR A 397 -13.40 -14.03 -18.67
C THR A 397 -12.98 -14.85 -17.46
N ALA A 398 -12.18 -14.24 -16.58
CA ALA A 398 -11.80 -14.81 -15.29
C ALA A 398 -11.64 -13.71 -14.24
N GLU A 399 -11.63 -14.11 -12.96
CA GLU A 399 -11.20 -13.23 -11.88
C GLU A 399 -9.68 -13.13 -11.87
N ALA A 400 -9.17 -11.91 -11.76
CA ALA A 400 -7.75 -11.60 -11.64
C ALA A 400 -7.51 -10.81 -10.36
N GLU A 401 -6.59 -11.29 -9.53
CA GLU A 401 -6.08 -10.54 -8.39
C GLU A 401 -4.97 -9.60 -8.87
N LEU A 402 -5.12 -8.30 -8.57
CA LEU A 402 -4.13 -7.31 -8.92
C LEU A 402 -2.96 -7.38 -7.94
N TRP A 403 -1.75 -7.53 -8.44
CA TRP A 403 -0.55 -7.49 -7.62
C TRP A 403 0.08 -6.11 -7.65
N GLU A 404 0.34 -5.56 -6.47
CA GLU A 404 1.12 -4.35 -6.35
C GLU A 404 2.51 -4.59 -6.96
N ARG A 405 2.95 -3.70 -7.83
CA ARG A 405 4.35 -3.70 -8.27
C ARG A 405 5.22 -3.29 -7.08
N PRO A 406 6.36 -3.94 -6.90
CA PRO A 406 7.29 -3.58 -5.84
C PRO A 406 7.85 -2.18 -5.99
#